data_356e9a00393d38398b051833ec492133
#
_entry.id   356e9a00393d38398b051833ec492133
#
_cell.length_a   1.000
_cell.length_b   1.000
_cell.length_c   1.000
_cell.angle_alpha   90.00
_cell.angle_beta   90.00
_cell.angle_gamma   90.00
#
_symmetry.space_group_name_H-M   'P 1'
#
loop_
_entity.id
_entity.type
_entity.pdbx_description
1 polymer ?
#
loop_
_entity_poly.entity_id
_entity_poly.type
_entity_poly.pdbx_seq_one_letter_code
_entity_poly.pdbx_strand_id
1 'polypeptide(L)'
;MSIEFQKNVVQEVAGLVGPGWEKITVNIEIDDVEGEIVVSPEADVWYDGSADELRLDIVARNSFKKLREVMAQNDKENRAWTICDLEIQNDGQFKFKFSYDEPPRLATLKE
;
A
#
# COMPACT_ATOMS: atom_id res chain seq x y z
N MET A 1 15.37 -9.51 2.12
CA MET A 1 14.57 -9.36 0.89
C MET A 1 13.14 -8.96 1.23
N SER A 2 12.50 -8.25 0.33
CA SER A 2 11.19 -7.65 0.61
C SER A 2 9.99 -8.56 0.34
N ILE A 3 10.19 -9.74 -0.27
CA ILE A 3 9.06 -10.58 -0.69
C ILE A 3 8.18 -11.05 0.48
N GLU A 4 8.77 -11.36 1.62
CA GLU A 4 8.02 -11.76 2.80
C GLU A 4 7.12 -10.62 3.30
N PHE A 5 7.64 -9.40 3.25
CA PHE A 5 6.89 -8.21 3.67
C PHE A 5 5.82 -7.85 2.66
N GLN A 6 6.06 -8.10 1.36
CA GLN A 6 5.03 -7.95 0.34
C GLN A 6 3.87 -8.93 0.59
N LYS A 7 4.20 -10.18 0.90
CA LYS A 7 3.17 -11.20 1.20
C LYS A 7 2.38 -10.85 2.47
N ASN A 8 3.06 -10.30 3.49
CA ASN A 8 2.38 -9.83 4.69
C ASN A 8 1.36 -8.74 4.38
N VAL A 9 1.74 -7.77 3.55
CA VAL A 9 0.83 -6.71 3.13
C VAL A 9 -0.39 -7.30 2.42
N VAL A 10 -0.17 -8.22 1.49
CA VAL A 10 -1.26 -8.86 0.73
C VAL A 10 -2.21 -9.60 1.68
N GLN A 11 -1.67 -10.35 2.64
CA GLN A 11 -2.48 -11.08 3.61
C GLN A 11 -3.32 -10.15 4.49
N GLU A 12 -2.71 -9.06 4.97
CA GLU A 12 -3.41 -8.10 5.82
C GLU A 12 -4.53 -7.39 5.06
N VAL A 13 -4.27 -7.00 3.81
CA VAL A 13 -5.29 -6.33 2.99
C VAL A 13 -6.40 -7.30 2.61
N ALA A 14 -6.06 -8.49 2.13
CA ALA A 14 -7.06 -9.48 1.73
C ALA A 14 -7.91 -9.97 2.91
N GLY A 15 -7.35 -9.97 4.11
CA GLY A 15 -8.08 -10.34 5.32
C GLY A 15 -9.16 -9.35 5.73
N LEU A 16 -9.20 -8.16 5.14
CA LEU A 16 -10.19 -7.14 5.46
C LEU A 16 -11.51 -7.31 4.70
N VAL A 17 -11.53 -8.18 3.68
CA VAL A 17 -12.71 -8.33 2.82
C VAL A 17 -13.38 -9.66 3.05
N GLY A 18 -14.72 -9.68 2.86
CA GLY A 18 -15.52 -10.89 2.96
C GLY A 18 -15.43 -11.74 1.69
N PRO A 19 -16.09 -12.91 1.69
CA PRO A 19 -16.02 -13.80 0.54
C PRO A 19 -16.68 -13.21 -0.70
N GLY A 20 -16.28 -13.70 -1.88
CA GLY A 20 -16.87 -13.28 -3.15
C GLY A 20 -16.20 -12.10 -3.82
N TRP A 21 -15.13 -11.55 -3.24
CA TRP A 21 -14.41 -10.45 -3.88
C TRP A 21 -13.63 -10.95 -5.11
N GLU A 22 -13.51 -10.07 -6.12
CA GLU A 22 -12.83 -10.39 -7.35
C GLU A 22 -11.41 -9.82 -7.40
N LYS A 23 -11.26 -8.57 -6.97
CA LYS A 23 -10.01 -7.84 -7.06
C LYS A 23 -9.96 -6.78 -5.96
N ILE A 24 -8.77 -6.49 -5.49
CA ILE A 24 -8.51 -5.38 -4.56
C ILE A 24 -7.43 -4.51 -5.20
N THR A 25 -7.65 -3.20 -5.18
CA THR A 25 -6.63 -2.23 -5.60
C THR A 25 -6.34 -1.29 -4.45
N VAL A 26 -5.05 -0.98 -4.27
CA VAL A 26 -4.60 -0.04 -3.24
C VAL A 26 -3.65 0.95 -3.88
N ASN A 27 -3.87 2.23 -3.63
CA ASN A 27 -2.88 3.27 -3.89
C ASN A 27 -2.59 3.93 -2.54
N ILE A 28 -1.38 3.75 -2.05
CA ILE A 28 -1.01 4.31 -0.75
C ILE A 28 0.20 5.22 -0.91
N GLU A 29 0.08 6.41 -0.33
CA GLU A 29 1.18 7.37 -0.26
C GLU A 29 1.72 7.39 1.16
N ILE A 30 3.03 7.34 1.29
CA ILE A 30 3.73 7.43 2.57
C ILE A 30 4.92 8.35 2.38
N ASP A 31 5.03 9.38 3.20
CA ASP A 31 6.15 10.31 3.13
C ASP A 31 6.37 10.97 4.49
N ASP A 32 7.53 11.60 4.61
CA ASP A 32 7.86 12.42 5.77
C ASP A 32 7.28 13.81 5.55
N VAL A 33 6.44 14.25 6.49
CA VAL A 33 5.86 15.59 6.47
C VAL A 33 6.22 16.24 7.80
N GLU A 34 7.09 17.22 7.75
CA GLU A 34 7.54 17.96 8.94
C GLU A 34 8.08 17.06 10.05
N GLY A 35 8.85 16.03 9.67
CA GLY A 35 9.48 15.10 10.61
C GLY A 35 8.62 13.93 11.04
N GLU A 36 7.39 13.83 10.54
CA GLU A 36 6.49 12.72 10.86
C GLU A 36 6.18 11.91 9.62
N ILE A 37 6.11 10.59 9.77
CA ILE A 37 5.71 9.70 8.69
C ILE A 37 4.19 9.71 8.59
N VAL A 38 3.68 10.19 7.46
CA VAL A 38 2.24 10.31 7.19
C VAL A 38 1.84 9.31 6.13
N VAL A 39 0.67 8.70 6.31
CA VAL A 39 0.14 7.66 5.43
C VAL A 39 -1.20 8.10 4.87
N SER A 40 -1.34 8.03 3.54
CA SER A 40 -2.61 8.34 2.86
C SER A 40 -3.01 7.18 1.96
N PRO A 41 -3.88 6.27 2.44
CA PRO A 41 -4.33 5.14 1.63
C PRO A 41 -5.62 5.45 0.87
N GLU A 42 -5.73 4.90 -0.33
CA GLU A 42 -6.96 4.81 -1.09
C GLU A 42 -7.07 3.37 -1.59
N ALA A 43 -8.15 2.69 -1.27
CA ALA A 43 -8.29 1.30 -1.64
C ALA A 43 -9.73 0.99 -2.04
N ASP A 44 -9.87 0.04 -2.97
CA ASP A 44 -11.16 -0.43 -3.46
C ASP A 44 -11.18 -1.95 -3.50
N VAL A 45 -12.35 -2.51 -3.24
CA VAL A 45 -12.59 -3.94 -3.42
C VAL A 45 -13.72 -4.11 -4.44
N TRP A 46 -13.58 -5.09 -5.33
CA TRP A 46 -14.50 -5.31 -6.44
C TRP A 46 -15.35 -6.54 -6.20
N TYR A 47 -16.68 -6.38 -6.34
CA TYR A 47 -17.67 -7.45 -6.29
C TYR A 47 -18.56 -7.33 -7.53
N ASP A 48 -18.69 -8.40 -8.32
CA ASP A 48 -19.56 -8.44 -9.50
C ASP A 48 -19.38 -7.21 -10.42
N GLY A 49 -18.13 -6.82 -10.63
CA GLY A 49 -17.81 -5.69 -11.52
C GLY A 49 -18.02 -4.31 -10.91
N SER A 50 -18.44 -4.21 -9.65
CA SER A 50 -18.62 -2.94 -8.96
C SER A 50 -17.57 -2.75 -7.88
N ALA A 51 -17.02 -1.55 -7.78
CA ALA A 51 -16.01 -1.22 -6.78
C ALA A 51 -16.65 -0.57 -5.55
N ASP A 52 -16.27 -1.06 -4.38
CA ASP A 52 -16.60 -0.46 -3.10
C ASP A 52 -15.33 0.05 -2.43
N GLU A 53 -15.45 1.16 -1.71
CA GLU A 53 -14.32 1.67 -0.95
C GLU A 53 -13.90 0.66 0.12
N LEU A 54 -12.60 0.41 0.22
CA LEU A 54 -12.02 -0.45 1.25
C LEU A 54 -11.22 0.42 2.21
N ARG A 55 -11.54 0.34 3.49
CA ARG A 55 -10.79 1.06 4.52
C ARG A 55 -9.71 0.15 5.08
N LEU A 56 -8.46 0.59 4.98
CA LEU A 56 -7.33 -0.13 5.56
C LEU A 56 -7.28 0.16 7.06
N ASP A 57 -7.20 -0.91 7.87
CA ASP A 57 -7.06 -0.75 9.31
C ASP A 57 -5.61 -0.40 9.67
N ILE A 58 -5.36 -0.19 10.97
CA ILE A 58 -4.03 0.20 11.44
C ILE A 58 -2.99 -0.88 11.17
N VAL A 59 -3.37 -2.15 11.24
CA VAL A 59 -2.47 -3.28 11.01
C VAL A 59 -2.03 -3.31 9.54
N ALA A 60 -2.99 -3.17 8.61
CA ALA A 60 -2.68 -3.13 7.19
C ALA A 60 -1.79 -1.93 6.84
N ARG A 61 -2.12 -0.74 7.37
CA ARG A 61 -1.29 0.45 7.14
C ARG A 61 0.12 0.28 7.69
N ASN A 62 0.26 -0.32 8.87
CA ASN A 62 1.58 -0.58 9.45
C ASN A 62 2.38 -1.60 8.63
N SER A 63 1.72 -2.57 8.01
CA SER A 63 2.40 -3.53 7.13
C SER A 63 3.01 -2.84 5.90
N PHE A 64 2.33 -1.85 5.33
CA PHE A 64 2.89 -1.02 4.26
C PHE A 64 4.08 -0.18 4.74
N LYS A 65 3.98 0.39 5.93
CA LYS A 65 5.09 1.16 6.51
C LYS A 65 6.32 0.28 6.72
N LYS A 66 6.12 -0.94 7.19
CA LYS A 66 7.21 -1.90 7.39
C LYS A 66 7.84 -2.31 6.07
N LEU A 67 7.03 -2.57 5.04
CA LEU A 67 7.53 -2.87 3.71
C LEU A 67 8.40 -1.72 3.19
N ARG A 68 7.94 -0.49 3.33
CA ARG A 68 8.69 0.70 2.92
C ARG A 68 10.05 0.78 3.62
N GLU A 69 10.05 0.56 4.93
CA GLU A 69 11.27 0.61 5.74
C GLU A 69 12.28 -0.45 5.31
N VAL A 70 11.83 -1.69 5.12
CA VAL A 70 12.70 -2.79 4.71
C VAL A 70 13.27 -2.55 3.32
N MET A 71 12.45 -2.08 2.39
CA MET A 71 12.92 -1.77 1.03
C MET A 71 13.94 -0.64 1.04
N ALA A 72 13.75 0.39 1.88
CA ALA A 72 14.71 1.48 1.99
C ALA A 72 16.06 0.98 2.54
N GLN A 73 16.02 0.08 3.51
CA GLN A 73 17.25 -0.51 4.07
C GLN A 73 18.03 -1.32 3.04
N ASN A 74 17.34 -1.91 2.07
CA ASN A 74 17.96 -2.71 1.01
C ASN A 74 18.26 -1.92 -0.25
N ASP A 75 17.87 -0.64 -0.31
CA ASP A 75 18.19 0.21 -1.45
C ASP A 75 19.60 0.77 -1.32
N LYS A 76 20.34 0.82 -2.43
CA LYS A 76 21.73 1.30 -2.45
C LYS A 76 21.87 2.73 -1.94
N GLU A 77 20.84 3.54 -2.19
CA GLU A 77 20.83 4.95 -1.78
C GLU A 77 19.93 5.20 -0.57
N ASN A 78 19.45 4.14 0.07
CA ASN A 78 18.53 4.19 1.21
C ASN A 78 17.26 5.00 0.91
N ARG A 79 16.80 4.96 -0.34
CA ARG A 79 15.60 5.68 -0.74
C ARG A 79 14.36 4.91 -0.31
N ALA A 80 13.41 5.61 0.27
CA ALA A 80 12.11 5.05 0.61
C ALA A 80 11.10 5.45 -0.46
N TRP A 81 10.31 4.47 -0.95
CA TRP A 81 9.26 4.79 -1.91
C TRP A 81 8.20 5.68 -1.25
N THR A 82 7.56 6.50 -2.06
CA THR A 82 6.54 7.45 -1.61
C THR A 82 5.14 7.05 -2.05
N ILE A 83 5.05 6.26 -3.12
CA ILE A 83 3.77 5.80 -3.68
C ILE A 83 3.88 4.31 -3.93
N CYS A 84 2.87 3.56 -3.49
CA CYS A 84 2.77 2.13 -3.75
C CYS A 84 1.40 1.83 -4.34
N ASP A 85 1.40 1.19 -5.51
CA ASP A 85 0.19 0.65 -6.12
C ASP A 85 0.22 -0.87 -5.95
N LEU A 86 -0.87 -1.42 -5.46
CA LEU A 86 -1.02 -2.85 -5.24
C LEU A 86 -2.32 -3.31 -5.89
N GLU A 87 -2.25 -4.39 -6.65
CA GLU A 87 -3.42 -5.08 -7.18
C GLU A 87 -3.37 -6.53 -6.71
N ILE A 88 -4.46 -7.00 -6.14
CA ILE A 88 -4.59 -8.39 -5.67
C ILE A 88 -5.77 -9.03 -6.40
N GLN A 89 -5.55 -10.19 -7.01
CA GLN A 89 -6.61 -10.99 -7.62
C GLN A 89 -7.10 -12.05 -6.63
N ASN A 90 -8.33 -12.49 -6.79
CA ASN A 90 -8.93 -13.46 -5.87
C ASN A 90 -8.28 -14.86 -5.93
N ASP A 91 -7.47 -15.11 -6.95
CA ASP A 91 -6.68 -16.37 -7.05
C ASP A 91 -5.36 -16.30 -6.28
N GLY A 92 -5.10 -15.19 -5.60
CA GLY A 92 -3.89 -14.98 -4.81
C GLY A 92 -2.76 -14.30 -5.56
N GLN A 93 -2.92 -14.04 -6.85
CA GLN A 93 -1.89 -13.31 -7.60
C GLN A 93 -1.91 -11.84 -7.19
N PHE A 94 -0.74 -11.24 -7.10
CA PHE A 94 -0.63 -9.82 -6.73
C PHE A 94 0.49 -9.15 -7.51
N LYS A 95 0.38 -7.83 -7.61
CA LYS A 95 1.34 -7.01 -8.33
C LYS A 95 1.55 -5.71 -7.57
N PHE A 96 2.81 -5.40 -7.29
CA PHE A 96 3.22 -4.13 -6.68
C PHE A 96 3.90 -3.25 -7.72
N LYS A 97 3.67 -1.95 -7.60
CA LYS A 97 4.41 -0.93 -8.33
C LYS A 97 4.79 0.16 -7.35
N PHE A 98 6.07 0.51 -7.31
CA PHE A 98 6.59 1.53 -6.39
C PHE A 98 7.07 2.75 -7.16
N SER A 99 6.85 3.92 -6.59
CA SER A 99 7.33 5.18 -7.15
C SER A 99 8.03 6.00 -6.06
N TYR A 100 8.99 6.79 -6.47
CA TYR A 100 9.77 7.67 -5.60
C TYR A 100 9.48 9.14 -5.89
N ASP A 101 8.45 9.40 -6.69
CA ASP A 101 8.03 10.75 -7.06
C ASP A 101 7.33 11.44 -5.89
N GLU A 102 7.11 12.74 -6.00
CA GLU A 102 6.38 13.46 -4.98
C GLU A 102 4.94 12.97 -4.92
N PRO A 103 4.47 12.50 -3.74
CA PRO A 103 3.12 11.96 -3.62
C PRO A 103 2.09 13.09 -3.66
N PRO A 104 1.16 13.07 -4.65
CA PRO A 104 0.28 14.23 -4.87
C PRO A 104 -0.66 14.56 -3.70
N ARG A 105 -1.17 13.55 -3.00
CA ARG A 105 -2.06 13.81 -1.86
C ARG A 105 -1.30 14.39 -0.68
N LEU A 106 -0.15 13.81 -0.35
CA LEU A 106 0.66 14.27 0.78
C LEU A 106 1.38 15.57 0.49
N ALA A 107 1.63 15.87 -0.78
CA ALA A 107 2.29 17.12 -1.17
C ALA A 107 1.49 18.35 -0.73
N THR A 108 0.15 18.26 -0.69
CA THR A 108 -0.69 19.36 -0.24
C THR A 108 -0.47 19.70 1.23
N LEU A 109 -0.01 18.74 2.03
CA LEU A 109 0.24 18.95 3.46
C LEU A 109 1.54 19.71 3.71
N LYS A 110 2.40 19.83 2.70
CA LYS A 110 3.71 20.49 2.79
C LYS A 110 3.64 21.97 2.39
N GLU A 111 2.50 22.42 1.90
CA GLU A 111 2.31 23.80 1.47
C GLU A 111 2.00 24.75 2.61
#